data_856cec78f6fc1d8b2a6197476e5a2414
#
_entry.id   856cec78f6fc1d8b2a6197476e5a2414
#
_cell.length_a   1.000
_cell.length_b   1.000
_cell.length_c   1.000
_cell.angle_alpha   90.00
_cell.angle_beta   90.00
_cell.angle_gamma   90.00
#
_symmetry.space_group_name_H-M   'P 1'
#
loop_
_entity.id
_entity.type
_entity.pdbx_description
1 polymer ?
#
loop_
_entity_poly.entity_id
_entity_poly.type
_entity_poly.pdbx_seq_one_letter_code
_entity_poly.pdbx_strand_id
1 'polypeptide(L)'
;MTDHPAIKSNPQWLVRPLATGLCVLLLSACAVGPDYHKPSVTTPVQFKAAEGWRQATPSDAMARGAWWEVYGDSELNALVARLNSSNQTVAQYEAQYRQARALVRSSRGALFPTLDLTAGKTRSSQGSSSTSTSGSSGINDSYNAQLGVSWEADIWGKLRRGLEADTASAQASLADLAAMQLSLQSELVQNYLQLRVLDEQKRLLESTVQAYERSLTMTRNQYQAGISGREAVAQAQTQLKTTQADLIDLTWQRAQFENAIAVLMGMAPAEFNLPATTTIPELPQIPVGIPSQLLERRPDIAAAERSIMAANANIGVAKAAYYPDFTLSLSGGYNSNSFSNWISLPNRFWSVGPQMALTLFDAGRRSAEVDRIEAVYDQTVAQYRQTVLNGFQEVENYMVQLKVYEEEATVRQEALDAARESLRLTSNQYKAGVIGYLDVVNVQTTALSNERSVLNVLQSRLIASVQLIAAMGGGWDARSGLQIKE
;
A
#
# COMPACT_ATOMS: atom_id res chain seq x y z
N MET A 1 29.50 -65.92 59.47
CA MET A 1 30.05 -65.94 58.09
C MET A 1 28.86 -65.92 57.15
N THR A 2 28.42 -64.73 56.71
CA THR A 2 27.35 -64.58 55.74
C THR A 2 27.84 -63.53 54.74
N ASP A 3 28.23 -63.98 53.58
CA ASP A 3 28.65 -63.16 52.44
C ASP A 3 27.40 -62.42 51.82
N HIS A 4 27.48 -61.13 51.69
CA HIS A 4 26.53 -60.33 50.91
C HIS A 4 27.21 -60.01 49.57
N PRO A 5 26.58 -60.27 48.40
CA PRO A 5 27.10 -59.81 47.13
C PRO A 5 26.76 -58.32 46.87
N ALA A 6 27.78 -57.52 46.57
CA ALA A 6 27.70 -56.11 46.20
C ALA A 6 27.06 -55.95 44.82
N ILE A 7 25.92 -55.25 44.73
CA ILE A 7 25.28 -54.85 43.48
C ILE A 7 26.06 -53.67 42.90
N LYS A 8 26.82 -53.90 41.80
CA LYS A 8 27.42 -52.87 40.99
C LYS A 8 26.34 -52.21 40.14
N SER A 9 25.90 -50.98 40.55
CA SER A 9 25.07 -50.13 39.71
C SER A 9 25.85 -49.52 38.58
N ASN A 10 25.49 -49.88 37.35
CA ASN A 10 26.10 -49.39 36.13
C ASN A 10 25.37 -48.08 35.67
N PRO A 11 25.99 -46.87 35.72
CA PRO A 11 25.27 -45.61 35.50
C PRO A 11 25.09 -45.28 34.01
N GLN A 12 25.28 -46.20 33.08
CA GLN A 12 25.24 -45.94 31.62
C GLN A 12 23.85 -45.62 31.07
N TRP A 13 22.76 -45.91 31.75
CA TRP A 13 21.40 -45.66 31.28
C TRP A 13 20.90 -44.22 31.56
N LEU A 14 21.52 -43.49 32.48
CA LEU A 14 21.21 -42.09 32.76
C LEU A 14 21.97 -41.12 31.84
N VAL A 15 23.09 -41.50 31.23
CA VAL A 15 23.91 -40.67 30.37
C VAL A 15 23.29 -40.56 28.95
N ARG A 16 22.55 -41.57 28.51
CA ARG A 16 21.93 -41.61 27.17
C ARG A 16 20.84 -40.54 26.99
N PRO A 17 19.84 -40.34 27.87
CA PRO A 17 18.84 -39.29 27.68
C PRO A 17 19.39 -37.87 27.84
N LEU A 18 20.44 -37.67 28.67
CA LEU A 18 21.10 -36.37 28.79
C LEU A 18 21.90 -35.99 27.54
N ALA A 19 22.60 -36.94 26.93
CA ALA A 19 23.32 -36.69 25.68
C ALA A 19 22.38 -36.41 24.49
N THR A 20 21.23 -37.11 24.43
CA THR A 20 20.19 -36.86 23.42
C THR A 20 19.53 -35.52 23.63
N GLY A 21 19.23 -35.12 24.85
CA GLY A 21 18.67 -33.79 25.20
C GLY A 21 19.64 -32.65 24.90
N LEU A 22 20.93 -32.83 25.16
CA LEU A 22 21.98 -31.84 24.84
C LEU A 22 22.20 -31.69 23.32
N CYS A 23 22.14 -32.77 22.54
CA CYS A 23 22.19 -32.71 21.08
C CYS A 23 20.99 -31.98 20.48
N VAL A 24 19.79 -32.16 21.01
CA VAL A 24 18.57 -31.45 20.56
C VAL A 24 18.63 -29.97 20.89
N LEU A 25 19.18 -29.57 22.06
CA LEU A 25 19.37 -28.16 22.45
C LEU A 25 20.48 -27.48 21.63
N LEU A 26 21.52 -28.19 21.19
CA LEU A 26 22.57 -27.63 20.34
C LEU A 26 22.13 -27.46 18.88
N LEU A 27 21.17 -28.23 18.40
CA LEU A 27 20.59 -28.11 17.04
C LEU A 27 19.67 -26.91 16.87
N SER A 28 19.13 -26.35 17.95
CA SER A 28 18.27 -25.17 17.88
C SER A 28 19.02 -23.83 17.80
N ALA A 29 20.34 -23.81 17.99
CA ALA A 29 21.15 -22.60 18.12
C ALA A 29 21.92 -22.17 16.86
N CYS A 30 21.92 -22.92 15.77
CA CYS A 30 22.80 -22.70 14.61
C CYS A 30 22.03 -22.31 13.33
N ALA A 31 21.32 -21.17 13.33
CA ALA A 31 20.91 -20.55 12.08
C ALA A 31 22.04 -19.66 11.56
N VAL A 32 22.49 -19.93 10.32
CA VAL A 32 23.53 -19.15 9.65
C VAL A 32 22.96 -17.80 9.19
N GLY A 33 23.79 -16.75 9.23
CA GLY A 33 23.43 -15.40 8.78
C GLY A 33 23.22 -14.40 9.93
N PRO A 34 23.11 -13.12 9.61
CA PRO A 34 22.89 -12.07 10.60
C PRO A 34 21.45 -12.09 11.11
N ASP A 35 21.25 -11.82 12.38
CA ASP A 35 19.94 -11.50 12.93
C ASP A 35 19.55 -10.07 12.55
N TYR A 36 18.24 -9.85 12.37
CA TYR A 36 17.76 -8.54 11.98
C TYR A 36 17.89 -7.53 13.11
N HIS A 37 18.49 -6.38 12.79
CA HIS A 37 18.48 -5.19 13.61
C HIS A 37 17.90 -4.02 12.81
N LYS A 38 16.92 -3.32 13.40
CA LYS A 38 16.31 -2.16 12.75
C LYS A 38 17.34 -1.09 12.46
N PRO A 39 17.52 -0.67 11.19
CA PRO A 39 18.46 0.40 10.85
C PRO A 39 18.08 1.72 11.54
N SER A 40 19.06 2.43 12.05
CA SER A 40 18.83 3.74 12.64
C SER A 40 18.49 4.78 11.56
N VAL A 41 17.50 5.63 11.89
CA VAL A 41 17.14 6.81 11.11
C VAL A 41 17.19 8.01 12.06
N THR A 42 17.77 9.11 11.60
CA THR A 42 17.77 10.35 12.38
C THR A 42 16.36 10.94 12.36
N THR A 43 15.70 10.94 13.52
CA THR A 43 14.37 11.53 13.69
C THR A 43 14.51 12.89 14.37
N PRO A 44 13.98 13.98 13.80
CA PRO A 44 13.94 15.27 14.49
C PRO A 44 13.04 15.19 15.73
N VAL A 45 13.34 16.02 16.74
CA VAL A 45 12.58 16.06 18.00
C VAL A 45 11.17 16.61 17.77
N GLN A 46 11.02 17.58 16.85
CA GLN A 46 9.77 18.21 16.47
C GLN A 46 9.81 18.61 14.99
N PHE A 47 8.63 18.81 14.40
CA PHE A 47 8.54 19.41 13.08
C PHE A 47 8.92 20.88 13.11
N LYS A 48 9.60 21.37 12.08
CA LYS A 48 10.01 22.77 11.95
C LYS A 48 8.78 23.70 11.88
N ALA A 49 7.74 23.27 11.20
CA ALA A 49 6.48 23.99 11.04
C ALA A 49 5.52 23.86 12.24
N ALA A 50 5.93 23.21 13.33
CA ALA A 50 5.05 22.94 14.48
C ALA A 50 4.71 24.16 15.33
N GLU A 51 5.37 25.31 15.11
CA GLU A 51 5.08 26.55 15.83
C GLU A 51 3.64 27.03 15.54
N GLY A 52 2.85 27.17 16.61
CA GLY A 52 1.43 27.53 16.51
C GLY A 52 0.47 26.34 16.35
N TRP A 53 0.97 25.11 16.19
CA TRP A 53 0.12 23.93 16.12
C TRP A 53 -0.11 23.31 17.50
N ARG A 54 -1.35 22.79 17.70
CA ARG A 54 -1.67 22.05 18.93
C ARG A 54 -0.98 20.69 18.89
N GLN A 55 -0.19 20.38 19.92
CA GLN A 55 0.41 19.06 20.06
C GLN A 55 -0.68 18.02 20.35
N ALA A 56 -0.65 16.87 19.67
CA ALA A 56 -1.57 15.79 19.89
C ALA A 56 -1.42 15.23 21.31
N THR A 57 -2.53 15.14 22.04
CA THR A 57 -2.59 14.41 23.33
C THR A 57 -2.91 12.93 23.08
N PRO A 58 -2.60 12.00 24.01
CA PRO A 58 -2.89 10.57 23.82
C PRO A 58 -4.38 10.25 23.56
N SER A 59 -5.30 11.11 23.99
CA SER A 59 -6.74 11.01 23.72
C SER A 59 -7.15 11.51 22.32
N ASP A 60 -6.34 12.37 21.70
CA ASP A 60 -6.58 12.88 20.36
C ASP A 60 -6.23 11.85 19.26
N ALA A 61 -5.75 10.67 19.63
CA ALA A 61 -5.51 9.53 18.76
C ALA A 61 -6.81 8.81 18.29
N MET A 62 -7.98 9.44 18.46
CA MET A 62 -9.28 8.82 18.22
C MET A 62 -9.67 8.61 16.75
N ALA A 63 -8.97 9.20 15.80
CA ALA A 63 -9.23 8.94 14.36
C ALA A 63 -8.57 7.64 13.88
N ARG A 64 -8.59 6.57 14.69
CA ARG A 64 -8.07 5.26 14.30
C ARG A 64 -9.08 4.54 13.41
N GLY A 65 -8.74 4.40 12.14
CA GLY A 65 -9.52 3.66 11.16
C GLY A 65 -10.36 4.55 10.23
N ALA A 66 -11.37 5.25 10.73
CA ALA A 66 -12.28 6.06 9.92
C ALA A 66 -11.92 7.56 9.96
N TRP A 67 -10.69 7.90 9.56
CA TRP A 67 -10.14 9.26 9.64
C TRP A 67 -10.96 10.32 8.88
N TRP A 68 -11.70 9.93 7.84
CA TRP A 68 -12.55 10.83 7.05
C TRP A 68 -13.82 11.28 7.77
N GLU A 69 -14.21 10.62 8.87
CA GLU A 69 -15.38 11.01 9.66
C GLU A 69 -15.24 12.38 10.32
N VAL A 70 -14.01 12.90 10.43
CA VAL A 70 -13.74 14.25 10.94
C VAL A 70 -14.40 15.35 10.11
N TYR A 71 -14.77 15.07 8.86
CA TYR A 71 -15.49 16.01 7.99
C TYR A 71 -17.01 16.06 8.27
N GLY A 72 -17.55 15.17 9.10
CA GLY A 72 -18.94 15.18 9.53
C GLY A 72 -19.97 14.91 8.43
N ASP A 73 -19.56 14.33 7.30
CA ASP A 73 -20.40 14.13 6.13
C ASP A 73 -20.80 12.64 5.97
N SER A 74 -22.09 12.36 6.10
CA SER A 74 -22.62 10.99 6.03
C SER A 74 -22.55 10.40 4.62
N GLU A 75 -22.63 11.22 3.57
CA GLU A 75 -22.52 10.75 2.18
C GLU A 75 -21.07 10.37 1.87
N LEU A 76 -20.10 11.17 2.32
CA LEU A 76 -18.68 10.85 2.27
C LEU A 76 -18.40 9.50 2.97
N ASN A 77 -18.96 9.31 4.17
CA ASN A 77 -18.78 8.07 4.92
C ASN A 77 -19.30 6.85 4.14
N ALA A 78 -20.45 6.97 3.49
CA ALA A 78 -21.02 5.92 2.66
C ALA A 78 -20.16 5.61 1.42
N LEU A 79 -19.62 6.65 0.78
CA LEU A 79 -18.72 6.50 -0.37
C LEU A 79 -17.43 5.77 0.00
N VAL A 80 -16.79 6.15 1.11
CA VAL A 80 -15.57 5.49 1.57
C VAL A 80 -15.83 4.04 1.99
N ALA A 81 -16.94 3.75 2.66
CA ALA A 81 -17.33 2.38 3.00
C ALA A 81 -17.48 1.52 1.74
N ARG A 82 -18.07 2.08 0.68
CA ARG A 82 -18.20 1.39 -0.60
C ARG A 82 -16.85 1.20 -1.30
N LEU A 83 -15.98 2.21 -1.32
CA LEU A 83 -14.61 2.08 -1.85
C LEU A 83 -13.90 0.88 -1.20
N ASN A 84 -13.92 0.80 0.13
CA ASN A 84 -13.25 -0.26 0.88
C ASN A 84 -13.74 -1.67 0.51
N SER A 85 -14.99 -1.81 0.05
CA SER A 85 -15.58 -3.12 -0.27
C SER A 85 -15.58 -3.48 -1.76
N SER A 86 -15.51 -2.50 -2.67
CA SER A 86 -15.75 -2.73 -4.10
C SER A 86 -14.64 -2.21 -5.03
N ASN A 87 -13.64 -1.50 -4.51
CA ASN A 87 -12.56 -0.97 -5.33
C ASN A 87 -11.66 -2.09 -5.88
N GLN A 88 -11.43 -2.09 -7.20
CA GLN A 88 -10.68 -3.15 -7.87
C GLN A 88 -9.17 -3.11 -7.55
N THR A 89 -8.61 -1.94 -7.26
CA THR A 89 -7.21 -1.83 -6.83
C THR A 89 -7.03 -2.40 -5.42
N VAL A 90 -7.96 -2.15 -4.50
CA VAL A 90 -7.97 -2.80 -3.18
C VAL A 90 -8.04 -4.31 -3.34
N ALA A 91 -8.96 -4.83 -4.16
CA ALA A 91 -9.09 -6.26 -4.43
C ALA A 91 -7.79 -6.88 -5.02
N GLN A 92 -7.08 -6.13 -5.88
CA GLN A 92 -5.77 -6.54 -6.41
C GLN A 92 -4.73 -6.70 -5.29
N TYR A 93 -4.58 -5.71 -4.39
CA TYR A 93 -3.63 -5.77 -3.28
C TYR A 93 -4.01 -6.84 -2.25
N GLU A 94 -5.30 -7.07 -1.99
CA GLU A 94 -5.77 -8.20 -1.19
C GLU A 94 -5.38 -9.55 -1.82
N ALA A 95 -5.47 -9.67 -3.14
CA ALA A 95 -5.03 -10.88 -3.84
C ALA A 95 -3.51 -11.07 -3.76
N GLN A 96 -2.71 -10.00 -3.86
CA GLN A 96 -1.25 -10.04 -3.67
C GLN A 96 -0.90 -10.49 -2.24
N TYR A 97 -1.58 -9.96 -1.23
CA TYR A 97 -1.40 -10.41 0.15
C TYR A 97 -1.76 -11.90 0.34
N ARG A 98 -2.88 -12.36 -0.24
CA ARG A 98 -3.24 -13.80 -0.23
C ARG A 98 -2.20 -14.68 -0.92
N GLN A 99 -1.60 -14.20 -2.03
CA GLN A 99 -0.49 -14.86 -2.71
C GLN A 99 0.74 -14.98 -1.80
N ALA A 100 1.16 -13.89 -1.16
CA ALA A 100 2.29 -13.89 -0.22
C ALA A 100 2.04 -14.85 0.97
N ARG A 101 0.84 -14.86 1.54
CA ARG A 101 0.45 -15.83 2.57
C ARG A 101 0.50 -17.29 2.09
N ALA A 102 0.14 -17.54 0.84
CA ALA A 102 0.23 -18.89 0.28
C ALA A 102 1.69 -19.32 0.14
N LEU A 103 2.59 -18.38 -0.21
CA LEU A 103 4.04 -18.65 -0.26
C LEU A 103 4.60 -19.00 1.13
N VAL A 104 4.21 -18.27 2.19
CA VAL A 104 4.59 -18.63 3.57
C VAL A 104 4.17 -20.06 3.93
N ARG A 105 2.95 -20.48 3.55
CA ARG A 105 2.51 -21.86 3.79
C ARG A 105 3.33 -22.88 2.99
N SER A 106 3.70 -22.55 1.75
CA SER A 106 4.56 -23.38 0.91
C SER A 106 5.95 -23.56 1.55
N SER A 107 6.58 -22.46 1.98
CA SER A 107 7.90 -22.48 2.63
C SER A 107 7.87 -23.21 3.99
N ARG A 108 6.77 -23.06 4.75
CA ARG A 108 6.55 -23.85 5.97
C ARG A 108 6.44 -25.34 5.64
N GLY A 109 5.76 -25.69 4.53
CA GLY A 109 5.66 -27.06 4.05
C GLY A 109 7.03 -27.68 3.72
N ALA A 110 7.99 -26.90 3.22
CA ALA A 110 9.32 -27.35 2.90
C ALA A 110 10.15 -27.84 4.12
N LEU A 111 9.75 -27.49 5.34
CA LEU A 111 10.35 -28.00 6.58
C LEU A 111 9.96 -29.46 6.88
N PHE A 112 8.95 -30.00 6.22
CA PHE A 112 8.42 -31.34 6.45
C PHE A 112 8.77 -32.28 5.29
N PRO A 113 8.81 -33.62 5.54
CA PRO A 113 9.01 -34.59 4.48
C PRO A 113 7.94 -34.55 3.41
N THR A 114 8.33 -34.71 2.15
CA THR A 114 7.41 -34.98 1.04
C THR A 114 7.21 -36.51 0.87
N LEU A 115 6.01 -36.91 0.51
CA LEU A 115 5.65 -38.27 0.17
C LEU A 115 5.13 -38.31 -1.26
N ASP A 116 5.85 -39.03 -2.12
CA ASP A 116 5.55 -39.15 -3.54
C ASP A 116 5.21 -40.60 -3.91
N LEU A 117 4.20 -40.78 -4.74
CA LEU A 117 3.91 -42.05 -5.38
C LEU A 117 4.32 -41.96 -6.85
N THR A 118 5.23 -42.84 -7.25
CA THR A 118 5.64 -42.99 -8.64
C THR A 118 5.26 -44.38 -9.15
N ALA A 119 4.53 -44.46 -10.25
CA ALA A 119 4.22 -45.70 -10.95
C ALA A 119 4.51 -45.52 -12.45
N GLY A 120 5.18 -46.51 -13.03
CA GLY A 120 5.58 -46.39 -14.42
C GLY A 120 5.91 -47.73 -15.07
N LYS A 121 5.85 -47.74 -16.39
CA LYS A 121 6.39 -48.80 -17.25
C LYS A 121 7.49 -48.16 -18.09
N THR A 122 8.68 -48.77 -18.05
CA THR A 122 9.80 -48.41 -18.93
C THR A 122 10.09 -49.59 -19.86
N ARG A 123 10.17 -49.32 -21.15
CA ARG A 123 10.63 -50.26 -22.14
C ARG A 123 11.97 -49.78 -22.71
N SER A 124 13.03 -50.52 -22.45
CA SER A 124 14.37 -50.16 -22.89
C SER A 124 14.94 -51.22 -23.80
N SER A 125 15.69 -50.80 -24.81
CA SER A 125 16.49 -51.65 -25.65
C SER A 125 17.95 -51.28 -25.46
N GLN A 126 18.79 -52.22 -25.05
CA GLN A 126 20.21 -52.01 -24.92
C GLN A 126 20.91 -52.61 -26.12
N GLY A 127 21.60 -51.78 -26.92
CA GLY A 127 22.41 -52.23 -28.03
C GLY A 127 23.59 -53.10 -27.53
N SER A 128 23.90 -54.17 -28.23
CA SER A 128 25.03 -55.02 -27.96
C SER A 128 26.34 -54.25 -28.15
N SER A 129 27.09 -53.96 -27.07
CA SER A 129 28.48 -53.55 -27.19
C SER A 129 29.32 -54.80 -27.44
N SER A 130 30.21 -54.73 -28.43
CA SER A 130 30.95 -55.86 -29.06
C SER A 130 32.02 -56.56 -28.20
N THR A 131 31.89 -56.55 -26.85
CA THR A 131 32.89 -57.14 -25.94
C THR A 131 32.36 -58.15 -24.92
N SER A 132 31.08 -58.51 -24.98
CA SER A 132 30.55 -59.57 -24.10
C SER A 132 30.08 -60.76 -24.92
N THR A 133 30.65 -61.95 -24.65
CA THR A 133 30.48 -63.27 -25.34
C THR A 133 29.08 -63.89 -25.12
N SER A 134 28.08 -63.16 -24.65
CA SER A 134 26.67 -63.59 -24.58
C SER A 134 25.76 -62.41 -24.89
N GLY A 135 25.69 -62.11 -26.20
CA GLY A 135 24.84 -61.04 -26.71
C GLY A 135 23.37 -61.42 -26.64
N SER A 136 22.66 -60.91 -25.68
CA SER A 136 21.22 -60.79 -25.80
C SER A 136 20.89 -59.30 -25.96
N SER A 137 20.72 -58.88 -27.22
CA SER A 137 20.02 -57.60 -27.56
C SER A 137 18.56 -57.82 -27.15
N GLY A 138 18.23 -57.52 -25.91
CA GLY A 138 16.93 -57.74 -25.35
C GLY A 138 16.18 -56.45 -25.16
N ILE A 139 14.92 -56.42 -25.58
CA ILE A 139 13.96 -55.45 -25.13
C ILE A 139 13.57 -55.82 -23.69
N ASN A 140 13.85 -54.96 -22.74
CA ASN A 140 13.50 -55.17 -21.33
C ASN A 140 12.31 -54.23 -20.97
N ASP A 141 11.21 -54.83 -20.52
CA ASP A 141 10.13 -54.11 -19.85
C ASP A 141 10.43 -54.07 -18.36
N SER A 142 10.25 -52.89 -17.74
CA SER A 142 10.31 -52.71 -16.29
C SER A 142 9.05 -52.05 -15.81
N TYR A 143 8.39 -52.59 -14.83
CA TYR A 143 7.20 -52.09 -14.16
C TYR A 143 7.60 -51.68 -12.73
N ASN A 144 7.39 -50.40 -12.38
CA ASN A 144 7.78 -49.85 -11.12
C ASN A 144 6.56 -49.23 -10.44
N ALA A 145 6.34 -49.47 -9.15
CA ALA A 145 5.45 -48.73 -8.26
C ALA A 145 6.18 -48.50 -6.95
N GLN A 146 6.41 -47.21 -6.64
CA GLN A 146 7.26 -46.81 -5.53
C GLN A 146 6.61 -45.67 -4.75
N LEU A 147 6.61 -45.80 -3.43
CA LEU A 147 6.44 -44.66 -2.50
C LEU A 147 7.84 -44.16 -2.14
N GLY A 148 8.04 -42.87 -2.31
CA GLY A 148 9.27 -42.16 -1.94
C GLY A 148 8.99 -41.10 -0.88
N VAL A 149 9.85 -41.03 0.12
CA VAL A 149 9.89 -39.93 1.10
C VAL A 149 11.20 -39.21 0.91
N SER A 150 11.13 -37.87 0.83
CA SER A 150 12.31 -37.00 0.80
C SER A 150 12.16 -35.90 1.86
N TRP A 151 13.23 -35.69 2.63
CA TRP A 151 13.28 -34.66 3.66
C TRP A 151 14.65 -34.02 3.72
N GLU A 152 14.69 -32.66 3.61
CA GLU A 152 15.90 -31.86 3.82
C GLU A 152 15.96 -31.49 5.31
N ALA A 153 17.00 -31.97 6.00
CA ALA A 153 17.23 -31.61 7.41
C ALA A 153 17.87 -30.21 7.47
N ASP A 154 17.09 -29.22 7.94
CA ASP A 154 17.52 -27.83 8.01
C ASP A 154 18.48 -27.56 9.18
N ILE A 155 19.68 -28.13 9.13
CA ILE A 155 20.71 -28.02 10.17
C ILE A 155 21.20 -26.57 10.27
N TRP A 156 21.43 -25.95 9.13
CA TRP A 156 22.05 -24.62 9.02
C TRP A 156 21.03 -23.47 8.98
N GLY A 157 19.76 -23.77 9.00
CA GLY A 157 18.69 -22.79 9.02
C GLY A 157 18.34 -22.18 7.66
N LYS A 158 18.77 -22.77 6.55
CA LYS A 158 18.44 -22.31 5.19
C LYS A 158 16.94 -22.22 4.96
N LEU A 159 16.20 -23.27 5.29
CA LEU A 159 14.73 -23.32 5.11
C LEU A 159 14.03 -22.40 6.12
N ARG A 160 14.50 -22.34 7.36
CA ARG A 160 13.97 -21.42 8.39
C ARG A 160 14.20 -19.96 8.00
N ARG A 161 15.37 -19.58 7.48
CA ARG A 161 15.64 -18.22 6.97
C ARG A 161 14.80 -17.91 5.73
N GLY A 162 14.56 -18.88 4.84
CA GLY A 162 13.63 -18.73 3.74
C GLY A 162 12.19 -18.46 4.21
N LEU A 163 11.70 -19.22 5.20
CA LEU A 163 10.40 -18.99 5.82
C LEU A 163 10.31 -17.62 6.52
N GLU A 164 11.39 -17.18 7.19
CA GLU A 164 11.50 -15.84 7.78
C GLU A 164 11.39 -14.75 6.71
N ALA A 165 12.10 -14.88 5.59
CA ALA A 165 12.06 -13.96 4.47
C ALA A 165 10.65 -13.87 3.86
N ASP A 166 10.00 -15.00 3.61
CA ASP A 166 8.64 -15.04 3.05
C ASP A 166 7.61 -14.49 4.04
N THR A 167 7.78 -14.73 5.34
CA THR A 167 6.92 -14.17 6.39
C THR A 167 7.04 -12.64 6.44
N ALA A 168 8.27 -12.11 6.40
CA ALA A 168 8.51 -10.67 6.34
C ALA A 168 7.94 -10.05 5.04
N SER A 169 8.08 -10.74 3.91
CA SER A 169 7.50 -10.31 2.63
C SER A 169 5.96 -10.30 2.66
N ALA A 170 5.33 -11.27 3.32
CA ALA A 170 3.88 -11.27 3.49
C ALA A 170 3.41 -10.13 4.42
N GLN A 171 4.19 -9.78 5.44
CA GLN A 171 3.92 -8.63 6.30
C GLN A 171 4.10 -7.30 5.53
N ALA A 172 5.11 -7.20 4.66
CA ALA A 172 5.28 -6.06 3.76
C ALA A 172 4.06 -5.89 2.84
N SER A 173 3.62 -6.97 2.20
CA SER A 173 2.43 -6.95 1.32
C SER A 173 1.13 -6.56 2.05
N LEU A 174 0.98 -6.92 3.34
CA LEU A 174 -0.14 -6.45 4.16
C LEU A 174 -0.05 -4.95 4.44
N ALA A 175 1.14 -4.44 4.71
CA ALA A 175 1.36 -3.00 4.92
C ALA A 175 1.18 -2.21 3.61
N ASP A 176 1.59 -2.76 2.45
CA ASP A 176 1.32 -2.19 1.13
C ASP A 176 -0.18 -2.10 0.83
N LEU A 177 -0.96 -3.13 1.20
CA LEU A 177 -2.42 -3.08 1.10
C LEU A 177 -2.99 -1.92 1.93
N ALA A 178 -2.55 -1.75 3.17
CA ALA A 178 -2.99 -0.65 4.03
C ALA A 178 -2.57 0.73 3.46
N ALA A 179 -1.36 0.85 2.92
CA ALA A 179 -0.88 2.07 2.27
C ALA A 179 -1.74 2.43 1.04
N MET A 180 -2.06 1.44 0.22
CA MET A 180 -2.91 1.63 -0.96
C MET A 180 -4.35 2.01 -0.56
N GLN A 181 -4.93 1.36 0.45
CA GLN A 181 -6.25 1.75 0.97
C GLN A 181 -6.27 3.20 1.45
N LEU A 182 -5.27 3.63 2.22
CA LEU A 182 -5.14 5.01 2.67
C LEU A 182 -5.01 5.99 1.51
N SER A 183 -4.22 5.66 0.50
CA SER A 183 -4.06 6.49 -0.71
C SER A 183 -5.37 6.66 -1.48
N LEU A 184 -6.09 5.57 -1.74
CA LEU A 184 -7.37 5.59 -2.46
C LEU A 184 -8.48 6.29 -1.66
N GLN A 185 -8.51 6.11 -0.35
CA GLN A 185 -9.42 6.85 0.53
C GLN A 185 -9.12 8.35 0.48
N SER A 186 -7.84 8.73 0.55
CA SER A 186 -7.41 10.12 0.44
C SER A 186 -7.82 10.74 -0.92
N GLU A 187 -7.63 10.01 -2.00
CA GLU A 187 -8.03 10.43 -3.35
C GLU A 187 -9.55 10.60 -3.46
N LEU A 188 -10.34 9.66 -2.92
CA LEU A 188 -11.80 9.77 -2.90
C LEU A 188 -12.26 11.01 -2.13
N VAL A 189 -11.71 11.21 -0.92
CA VAL A 189 -12.07 12.38 -0.07
C VAL A 189 -11.71 13.69 -0.78
N GLN A 190 -10.54 13.77 -1.41
CA GLN A 190 -10.13 14.95 -2.17
C GLN A 190 -11.08 15.24 -3.34
N ASN A 191 -11.39 14.22 -4.16
CA ASN A 191 -12.30 14.35 -5.30
C ASN A 191 -13.71 14.77 -4.84
N TYR A 192 -14.20 14.21 -3.74
CA TYR A 192 -15.48 14.56 -3.15
C TYR A 192 -15.53 16.01 -2.69
N LEU A 193 -14.53 16.46 -1.92
CA LEU A 193 -14.46 17.84 -1.41
C LEU A 193 -14.33 18.86 -2.56
N GLN A 194 -13.55 18.55 -3.58
CA GLN A 194 -13.42 19.38 -4.79
C GLN A 194 -14.76 19.48 -5.53
N LEU A 195 -15.47 18.37 -5.67
CA LEU A 195 -16.80 18.36 -6.29
C LEU A 195 -17.78 19.23 -5.51
N ARG A 196 -17.77 19.19 -4.16
CA ARG A 196 -18.64 20.05 -3.33
C ARG A 196 -18.33 21.54 -3.47
N VAL A 197 -17.05 21.90 -3.57
CA VAL A 197 -16.66 23.29 -3.84
C VAL A 197 -17.09 23.72 -5.26
N LEU A 198 -16.98 22.84 -6.25
CA LEU A 198 -17.49 23.12 -7.61
C LEU A 198 -19.01 23.30 -7.66
N ASP A 199 -19.79 22.55 -6.88
CA ASP A 199 -21.23 22.73 -6.76
C ASP A 199 -21.56 24.15 -6.24
N GLU A 200 -20.79 24.65 -5.27
CA GLU A 200 -20.95 26.04 -4.76
C GLU A 200 -20.47 27.07 -5.79
N GLN A 201 -19.36 26.85 -6.50
CA GLN A 201 -18.93 27.74 -7.59
C GLN A 201 -19.98 27.82 -8.72
N LYS A 202 -20.60 26.69 -9.04
CA LYS A 202 -21.70 26.65 -10.01
C LYS A 202 -22.89 27.50 -9.54
N ARG A 203 -23.32 27.36 -8.30
CA ARG A 203 -24.39 28.17 -7.71
C ARG A 203 -24.05 29.67 -7.76
N LEU A 204 -22.80 30.03 -7.46
CA LEU A 204 -22.30 31.40 -7.56
C LEU A 204 -22.46 31.95 -9.00
N LEU A 205 -21.96 31.16 -9.99
CA LEU A 205 -22.06 31.60 -11.40
C LEU A 205 -23.50 31.63 -11.90
N GLU A 206 -24.37 30.73 -11.50
CA GLU A 206 -25.81 30.76 -11.85
C GLU A 206 -26.47 32.02 -11.33
N SER A 207 -26.22 32.43 -10.09
CA SER A 207 -26.73 33.66 -9.51
C SER A 207 -26.17 34.91 -10.21
N THR A 208 -24.88 34.83 -10.61
CA THR A 208 -24.20 35.91 -11.34
C THR A 208 -24.76 36.07 -12.75
N VAL A 209 -25.00 34.98 -13.48
CA VAL A 209 -25.67 35.03 -14.80
C VAL A 209 -27.02 35.71 -14.70
N GLN A 210 -27.84 35.32 -13.71
CA GLN A 210 -29.14 36.00 -13.51
C GLN A 210 -29.01 37.52 -13.21
N ALA A 211 -27.96 37.90 -12.45
CA ALA A 211 -27.69 39.31 -12.19
C ALA A 211 -27.28 40.06 -13.46
N TYR A 212 -26.45 39.47 -14.30
CA TYR A 212 -26.00 40.06 -15.56
C TYR A 212 -27.10 40.08 -16.62
N GLU A 213 -28.04 39.13 -16.65
CA GLU A 213 -29.25 39.20 -17.48
C GLU A 213 -30.13 40.39 -17.14
N ARG A 214 -30.34 40.61 -15.83
CA ARG A 214 -31.08 41.83 -15.36
C ARG A 214 -30.34 43.08 -15.74
N SER A 215 -29.02 43.14 -15.59
CA SER A 215 -28.17 44.27 -15.95
C SER A 215 -28.23 44.56 -17.46
N LEU A 216 -28.12 43.54 -18.31
CA LEU A 216 -28.24 43.69 -19.76
C LEU A 216 -29.62 44.24 -20.16
N THR A 217 -30.69 43.75 -19.55
CA THR A 217 -32.05 44.23 -19.79
C THR A 217 -32.19 45.72 -19.44
N MET A 218 -31.66 46.14 -18.28
CA MET A 218 -31.65 47.53 -17.87
C MET A 218 -30.86 48.41 -18.84
N THR A 219 -29.64 48.00 -19.24
CA THR A 219 -28.80 48.74 -20.19
C THR A 219 -29.43 48.84 -21.58
N ARG A 220 -30.14 47.80 -22.06
CA ARG A 220 -30.92 47.86 -23.30
C ARG A 220 -32.04 48.87 -23.24
N ASN A 221 -32.79 48.90 -22.15
CA ASN A 221 -33.87 49.89 -21.94
C ASN A 221 -33.34 51.35 -21.91
N GLN A 222 -32.18 51.58 -21.26
CA GLN A 222 -31.51 52.85 -21.26
C GLN A 222 -31.03 53.30 -22.65
N TYR A 223 -30.52 52.36 -23.43
CA TYR A 223 -30.12 52.59 -24.84
C TYR A 223 -31.35 52.96 -25.69
N GLN A 224 -32.47 52.26 -25.54
CA GLN A 224 -33.70 52.58 -26.27
C GLN A 224 -34.27 53.93 -25.88
N ALA A 225 -34.05 54.33 -24.63
CA ALA A 225 -34.45 55.65 -24.14
C ALA A 225 -33.46 56.78 -24.49
N GLY A 226 -32.36 56.46 -25.20
CA GLY A 226 -31.31 57.41 -25.59
C GLY A 226 -30.40 57.88 -24.44
N ILE A 227 -30.47 57.23 -23.28
CA ILE A 227 -29.69 57.57 -22.08
C ILE A 227 -28.28 56.98 -22.10
N SER A 228 -28.10 55.80 -22.75
CA SER A 228 -26.84 55.03 -22.79
C SER A 228 -26.42 54.75 -24.23
N GLY A 229 -25.11 54.61 -24.49
CA GLY A 229 -24.57 54.25 -25.81
C GLY A 229 -24.70 52.77 -26.12
N ARG A 230 -24.50 52.37 -27.39
CA ARG A 230 -24.52 50.98 -27.84
C ARG A 230 -23.35 50.17 -27.28
N GLU A 231 -22.24 50.81 -26.98
CA GLU A 231 -21.05 50.19 -26.36
C GLU A 231 -21.39 49.58 -24.99
N ALA A 232 -22.23 50.24 -24.17
CA ALA A 232 -22.66 49.72 -22.86
C ALA A 232 -23.47 48.41 -23.03
N VAL A 233 -24.35 48.34 -24.04
CA VAL A 233 -25.10 47.10 -24.36
C VAL A 233 -24.16 45.99 -24.79
N ALA A 234 -23.15 46.28 -25.62
CA ALA A 234 -22.14 45.30 -26.08
C ALA A 234 -21.29 44.79 -24.93
N GLN A 235 -20.88 45.66 -23.98
CA GLN A 235 -20.14 45.31 -22.77
C GLN A 235 -20.98 44.39 -21.87
N ALA A 236 -22.25 44.77 -21.59
CA ALA A 236 -23.14 43.93 -20.79
C ALA A 236 -23.39 42.54 -21.41
N GLN A 237 -23.52 42.51 -22.74
CA GLN A 237 -23.68 41.23 -23.46
C GLN A 237 -22.42 40.36 -23.42
N THR A 238 -21.23 40.96 -23.57
CA THR A 238 -19.94 40.27 -23.45
C THR A 238 -19.81 39.64 -22.07
N GLN A 239 -20.02 40.43 -20.99
CA GLN A 239 -19.91 39.96 -19.62
C GLN A 239 -20.85 38.79 -19.32
N LEU A 240 -22.13 38.91 -19.77
CA LEU A 240 -23.07 37.79 -19.64
C LEU A 240 -22.60 36.53 -20.37
N LYS A 241 -22.15 36.67 -21.63
CA LYS A 241 -21.75 35.50 -22.44
C LYS A 241 -20.48 34.83 -21.94
N THR A 242 -19.51 35.60 -21.45
CA THR A 242 -18.31 35.05 -20.80
C THR A 242 -18.65 34.23 -19.55
N THR A 243 -19.53 34.80 -18.67
CA THR A 243 -19.95 34.11 -17.46
C THR A 243 -20.80 32.87 -17.76
N GLN A 244 -21.63 32.88 -18.82
CA GLN A 244 -22.36 31.70 -19.28
C GLN A 244 -21.39 30.61 -19.80
N ALA A 245 -20.30 30.97 -20.50
CA ALA A 245 -19.28 30.04 -20.93
C ALA A 245 -18.54 29.40 -19.73
N ASP A 246 -18.15 30.22 -18.73
CA ASP A 246 -17.54 29.72 -17.49
C ASP A 246 -18.46 28.74 -16.75
N LEU A 247 -19.77 29.01 -16.72
CA LEU A 247 -20.75 28.10 -16.09
C LEU A 247 -20.84 26.72 -16.84
N ILE A 248 -20.75 26.76 -18.17
CA ILE A 248 -20.74 25.54 -18.98
C ILE A 248 -19.47 24.72 -18.68
N ASP A 249 -18.32 25.38 -18.56
CA ASP A 249 -17.04 24.73 -18.28
C ASP A 249 -17.05 24.02 -16.91
N LEU A 250 -17.66 24.62 -15.88
CA LEU A 250 -17.82 23.95 -14.58
C LEU A 250 -18.61 22.64 -14.66
N THR A 251 -19.51 22.49 -15.60
CA THR A 251 -20.28 21.24 -15.79
C THR A 251 -19.35 20.10 -16.20
N TRP A 252 -18.39 20.37 -17.08
CA TRP A 252 -17.39 19.39 -17.47
C TRP A 252 -16.43 19.04 -16.31
N GLN A 253 -15.92 20.07 -15.59
CA GLN A 253 -15.04 19.84 -14.44
C GLN A 253 -15.72 19.00 -13.36
N ARG A 254 -17.01 19.29 -13.06
CA ARG A 254 -17.80 18.48 -12.11
C ARG A 254 -17.93 17.03 -12.55
N ALA A 255 -18.22 16.80 -13.83
CA ALA A 255 -18.34 15.45 -14.39
C ALA A 255 -17.03 14.67 -14.27
N GLN A 256 -15.85 15.31 -14.40
CA GLN A 256 -14.57 14.65 -14.19
C GLN A 256 -14.42 14.10 -12.76
N PHE A 257 -14.74 14.89 -11.73
CA PHE A 257 -14.65 14.41 -10.35
C PHE A 257 -15.71 13.34 -10.04
N GLU A 258 -16.93 13.50 -10.56
CA GLU A 258 -17.98 12.48 -10.42
C GLU A 258 -17.56 11.15 -11.04
N ASN A 259 -16.99 11.17 -12.25
CA ASN A 259 -16.47 9.99 -12.92
C ASN A 259 -15.28 9.36 -12.15
N ALA A 260 -14.37 10.18 -11.60
CA ALA A 260 -13.26 9.69 -10.78
C ALA A 260 -13.77 8.99 -9.51
N ILE A 261 -14.76 9.56 -8.84
CA ILE A 261 -15.42 8.94 -7.68
C ILE A 261 -16.08 7.60 -8.08
N ALA A 262 -16.77 7.54 -9.21
CA ALA A 262 -17.38 6.30 -9.70
C ALA A 262 -16.35 5.19 -9.89
N VAL A 263 -15.22 5.49 -10.53
CA VAL A 263 -14.13 4.54 -10.74
C VAL A 263 -13.53 4.06 -9.42
N LEU A 264 -13.33 4.98 -8.47
CA LEU A 264 -12.83 4.62 -7.12
C LEU A 264 -13.78 3.70 -6.37
N MET A 265 -15.09 3.80 -6.62
CA MET A 265 -16.09 2.88 -6.06
C MET A 265 -16.27 1.58 -6.87
N GLY A 266 -15.44 1.35 -7.90
CA GLY A 266 -15.54 0.16 -8.75
C GLY A 266 -16.79 0.12 -9.62
N MET A 267 -17.34 1.28 -10.00
CA MET A 267 -18.54 1.43 -10.84
C MET A 267 -18.22 2.02 -12.21
N ALA A 268 -19.01 1.66 -13.22
CA ALA A 268 -19.00 2.39 -14.48
C ALA A 268 -19.54 3.82 -14.27
N PRO A 269 -18.86 4.87 -14.77
CA PRO A 269 -19.31 6.26 -14.59
C PRO A 269 -20.76 6.50 -15.03
N ALA A 270 -21.24 5.77 -16.05
CA ALA A 270 -22.62 5.88 -16.54
C ALA A 270 -23.71 5.39 -15.55
N GLU A 271 -23.32 4.61 -14.55
CA GLU A 271 -24.23 4.05 -13.53
C GLU A 271 -24.18 4.83 -12.20
N PHE A 272 -23.32 5.85 -12.13
CA PHE A 272 -23.13 6.64 -10.93
C PHE A 272 -23.61 8.06 -11.14
N ASN A 273 -24.33 8.58 -10.16
CA ASN A 273 -24.76 9.98 -10.09
C ASN A 273 -24.68 10.46 -8.64
N LEU A 274 -23.99 11.56 -8.44
CA LEU A 274 -23.88 12.21 -7.14
C LEU A 274 -24.69 13.52 -7.18
N PRO A 275 -25.80 13.67 -6.41
CA PRO A 275 -26.60 14.87 -6.40
C PRO A 275 -25.78 16.11 -6.04
N ALA A 276 -26.02 17.21 -6.74
CA ALA A 276 -25.39 18.47 -6.40
C ALA A 276 -25.93 19.00 -5.06
N THR A 277 -25.01 19.46 -4.20
CA THR A 277 -25.35 20.13 -2.95
C THR A 277 -24.40 21.29 -2.71
N THR A 278 -24.87 22.32 -2.06
CA THR A 278 -24.08 23.50 -1.69
C THR A 278 -23.50 23.42 -0.28
N THR A 279 -23.73 22.31 0.41
CA THR A 279 -23.13 22.07 1.73
C THR A 279 -21.71 21.60 1.54
N ILE A 280 -20.75 22.44 1.93
CA ILE A 280 -19.32 22.09 1.96
C ILE A 280 -19.00 21.63 3.39
N PRO A 281 -18.35 20.46 3.56
CA PRO A 281 -17.90 20.00 4.87
C PRO A 281 -16.99 21.04 5.56
N GLU A 282 -17.06 21.11 6.88
CA GLU A 282 -16.22 22.02 7.65
C GLU A 282 -14.76 21.56 7.67
N LEU A 283 -13.83 22.52 7.72
CA LEU A 283 -12.41 22.23 7.86
C LEU A 283 -12.14 21.69 9.27
N PRO A 284 -11.62 20.44 9.40
CA PRO A 284 -11.36 19.86 10.72
C PRO A 284 -10.15 20.51 11.39
N GLN A 285 -10.15 20.54 12.73
CA GLN A 285 -8.95 20.85 13.49
C GLN A 285 -8.08 19.58 13.58
N ILE A 286 -6.89 19.64 12.99
CA ILE A 286 -5.99 18.50 12.92
C ILE A 286 -4.90 18.65 13.97
N PRO A 287 -4.85 17.79 15.02
CA PRO A 287 -3.76 17.80 15.98
C PRO A 287 -2.51 17.15 15.36
N VAL A 288 -1.36 17.81 15.46
CA VAL A 288 -0.10 17.32 14.90
C VAL A 288 0.66 16.48 15.94
N GLY A 289 1.05 15.27 15.53
CA GLY A 289 1.89 14.37 16.32
C GLY A 289 3.36 14.79 16.33
N ILE A 290 4.20 14.05 17.05
CA ILE A 290 5.66 14.18 17.02
C ILE A 290 6.24 13.33 15.86
N PRO A 291 7.39 13.73 15.27
CA PRO A 291 7.97 13.03 14.12
C PRO A 291 8.20 11.53 14.33
N SER A 292 8.60 11.11 15.53
CA SER A 292 8.82 9.69 15.85
C SER A 292 7.57 8.82 15.71
N GLN A 293 6.36 9.39 15.86
CA GLN A 293 5.11 8.64 15.69
C GLN A 293 4.82 8.24 14.24
N LEU A 294 5.38 8.94 13.25
CA LEU A 294 5.25 8.57 11.85
C LEU A 294 5.84 7.19 11.57
N LEU A 295 6.94 6.84 12.25
CA LEU A 295 7.60 5.54 12.10
C LEU A 295 6.70 4.36 12.51
N GLU A 296 5.70 4.60 13.38
CA GLU A 296 4.76 3.58 13.84
C GLU A 296 3.41 3.63 13.13
N ARG A 297 3.06 4.79 12.53
CA ARG A 297 1.71 5.05 11.99
C ARG A 297 1.61 4.98 10.47
N ARG A 298 2.72 5.08 9.76
CA ARG A 298 2.68 5.05 8.29
C ARG A 298 2.86 3.62 7.78
N PRO A 299 1.89 3.10 7.01
CA PRO A 299 1.96 1.75 6.50
C PRO A 299 3.07 1.56 5.44
N ASP A 300 3.40 2.58 4.64
CA ASP A 300 4.50 2.54 3.67
C ASP A 300 5.88 2.40 4.34
N ILE A 301 6.08 3.08 5.48
CA ILE A 301 7.30 2.93 6.28
C ILE A 301 7.39 1.52 6.86
N ALA A 302 6.28 0.98 7.34
CA ALA A 302 6.23 -0.39 7.84
C ALA A 302 6.51 -1.42 6.74
N ALA A 303 5.97 -1.25 5.52
CA ALA A 303 6.26 -2.10 4.38
C ALA A 303 7.75 -2.10 4.03
N ALA A 304 8.36 -0.92 3.99
CA ALA A 304 9.79 -0.77 3.73
C ALA A 304 10.65 -1.44 4.83
N GLU A 305 10.29 -1.33 6.11
CA GLU A 305 10.97 -2.01 7.21
C GLU A 305 10.88 -3.54 7.08
N ARG A 306 9.70 -4.09 6.74
CA ARG A 306 9.51 -5.54 6.52
C ARG A 306 10.30 -6.05 5.32
N SER A 307 10.45 -5.22 4.29
CA SER A 307 11.30 -5.54 3.13
C SER A 307 12.78 -5.68 3.52
N ILE A 308 13.30 -4.87 4.46
CA ILE A 308 14.65 -5.02 5.00
C ILE A 308 14.77 -6.35 5.77
N MET A 309 13.75 -6.70 6.58
CA MET A 309 13.74 -7.98 7.30
C MET A 309 13.84 -9.17 6.34
N ALA A 310 13.08 -9.14 5.25
CA ALA A 310 13.13 -10.17 4.21
C ALA A 310 14.51 -10.23 3.54
N ALA A 311 15.10 -9.10 3.19
CA ALA A 311 16.44 -9.02 2.60
C ALA A 311 17.52 -9.53 3.58
N ASN A 312 17.42 -9.20 4.87
CA ASN A 312 18.33 -9.71 5.91
C ASN A 312 18.26 -11.24 6.04
N ALA A 313 17.06 -11.81 6.06
CA ALA A 313 16.88 -13.25 6.13
C ALA A 313 17.45 -13.96 4.89
N ASN A 314 17.34 -13.36 3.71
CA ASN A 314 17.92 -13.89 2.46
C ASN A 314 19.46 -13.90 2.48
N ILE A 315 20.14 -13.03 3.24
CA ILE A 315 21.60 -13.15 3.48
C ILE A 315 21.89 -14.48 4.18
N GLY A 316 21.08 -14.87 5.15
CA GLY A 316 21.20 -16.17 5.82
C GLY A 316 21.01 -17.33 4.87
N VAL A 317 20.04 -17.28 3.97
CA VAL A 317 19.81 -18.29 2.92
C VAL A 317 21.04 -18.43 2.01
N ALA A 318 21.59 -17.29 1.53
CA ALA A 318 22.77 -17.29 0.67
C ALA A 318 24.02 -17.82 1.39
N LYS A 319 24.24 -17.44 2.64
CA LYS A 319 25.36 -17.91 3.47
C LYS A 319 25.23 -19.41 3.81
N ALA A 320 24.02 -19.93 3.95
CA ALA A 320 23.79 -21.35 4.19
C ALA A 320 24.29 -22.24 3.02
N ALA A 321 24.37 -21.72 1.79
CA ALA A 321 24.90 -22.45 0.63
C ALA A 321 26.41 -22.78 0.71
N TYR A 322 27.14 -22.25 1.70
CA TYR A 322 28.52 -22.66 1.98
C TYR A 322 28.63 -23.95 2.81
N TYR A 323 27.53 -24.40 3.38
CA TYR A 323 27.46 -25.56 4.25
C TYR A 323 26.86 -26.78 3.52
N PRO A 324 27.11 -28.00 3.99
CA PRO A 324 26.55 -29.20 3.37
C PRO A 324 25.04 -29.30 3.52
N ASP A 325 24.31 -29.57 2.44
CA ASP A 325 22.90 -29.96 2.50
C ASP A 325 22.79 -31.43 2.96
N PHE A 326 21.87 -31.69 3.89
CA PHE A 326 21.56 -33.02 4.39
C PHE A 326 20.15 -33.43 3.96
N THR A 327 20.09 -34.54 3.18
CA THR A 327 18.80 -35.05 2.71
C THR A 327 18.64 -36.48 3.20
N LEU A 328 17.49 -36.83 3.74
CA LEU A 328 17.08 -38.20 4.07
C LEU A 328 16.06 -38.66 3.05
N SER A 329 16.40 -39.72 2.32
CA SER A 329 15.50 -40.33 1.34
C SER A 329 15.13 -41.73 1.80
N LEU A 330 13.83 -42.06 1.77
CA LEU A 330 13.32 -43.40 1.97
C LEU A 330 12.48 -43.76 0.75
N SER A 331 12.65 -44.99 0.29
CA SER A 331 11.77 -45.52 -0.75
C SER A 331 11.41 -46.96 -0.52
N GLY A 332 10.21 -47.32 -0.99
CA GLY A 332 9.75 -48.71 -0.91
C GLY A 332 8.66 -48.97 -1.94
N GLY A 333 8.67 -50.16 -2.50
CA GLY A 333 7.73 -50.48 -3.55
C GLY A 333 7.93 -51.84 -4.17
N TYR A 334 7.51 -51.93 -5.43
CA TYR A 334 7.59 -53.11 -6.24
C TYR A 334 8.25 -52.79 -7.59
N ASN A 335 9.18 -53.63 -8.03
CA ASN A 335 9.81 -53.53 -9.33
C ASN A 335 9.86 -54.94 -9.98
N SER A 336 9.39 -55.09 -11.22
CA SER A 336 9.31 -56.35 -11.94
C SER A 336 9.46 -56.15 -13.44
N ASN A 337 10.03 -57.15 -14.09
CA ASN A 337 10.10 -57.19 -15.56
C ASN A 337 8.80 -57.77 -16.19
N SER A 338 7.85 -58.25 -15.38
CA SER A 338 6.58 -58.83 -15.82
C SER A 338 5.39 -58.12 -15.15
N PHE A 339 4.40 -57.78 -15.91
CA PHE A 339 3.16 -57.15 -15.41
C PHE A 339 2.33 -58.10 -14.52
N SER A 340 2.32 -59.42 -14.85
CA SER A 340 1.49 -60.39 -14.12
C SER A 340 1.88 -60.58 -12.66
N ASN A 341 3.16 -60.45 -12.33
CA ASN A 341 3.70 -60.62 -10.96
C ASN A 341 4.18 -59.29 -10.36
N TRP A 342 3.84 -58.18 -10.94
CA TRP A 342 4.42 -56.90 -10.58
C TRP A 342 4.28 -56.61 -9.07
N ILE A 343 3.08 -56.67 -8.54
CA ILE A 343 2.81 -56.46 -7.11
C ILE A 343 2.83 -57.85 -6.41
N SER A 344 4.00 -58.33 -6.13
CA SER A 344 4.22 -59.60 -5.43
C SER A 344 5.40 -59.49 -4.44
N LEU A 345 5.37 -60.28 -3.39
CA LEU A 345 6.39 -60.24 -2.32
C LEU A 345 7.85 -60.36 -2.84
N PRO A 346 8.17 -61.21 -3.81
CA PRO A 346 9.54 -61.31 -4.34
C PRO A 346 10.04 -60.04 -5.05
N ASN A 347 9.13 -59.22 -5.54
CA ASN A 347 9.46 -57.97 -6.28
C ASN A 347 9.46 -56.72 -5.38
N ARG A 348 9.28 -56.92 -4.05
CA ARG A 348 9.31 -55.82 -3.07
C ARG A 348 10.75 -55.35 -2.84
N PHE A 349 10.96 -54.07 -2.82
CA PHE A 349 12.21 -53.46 -2.41
C PHE A 349 11.98 -52.34 -1.41
N TRP A 350 13.01 -51.96 -0.68
CA TRP A 350 13.08 -50.78 0.13
C TRP A 350 14.50 -50.21 0.17
N SER A 351 14.64 -48.93 0.36
CA SER A 351 15.94 -48.29 0.62
C SER A 351 15.77 -47.13 1.61
N VAL A 352 16.81 -46.89 2.40
CA VAL A 352 16.96 -45.74 3.28
C VAL A 352 18.34 -45.14 3.00
N GLY A 353 18.38 -43.89 2.60
CA GLY A 353 19.61 -43.22 2.16
C GLY A 353 19.75 -41.84 2.78
N PRO A 354 20.52 -41.66 3.89
CA PRO A 354 21.01 -40.34 4.23
C PRO A 354 22.06 -39.91 3.22
N GLN A 355 21.95 -38.69 2.72
CA GLN A 355 22.89 -38.11 1.76
C GLN A 355 23.35 -36.74 2.25
N MET A 356 24.65 -36.48 2.08
CA MET A 356 25.26 -35.17 2.30
C MET A 356 25.86 -34.67 0.99
N ALA A 357 25.55 -33.44 0.60
CA ALA A 357 26.11 -32.80 -0.58
C ALA A 357 26.80 -31.49 -0.21
N LEU A 358 28.02 -31.29 -0.68
CA LEU A 358 28.78 -30.05 -0.50
C LEU A 358 29.49 -29.70 -1.80
N THR A 359 29.31 -28.47 -2.28
CA THR A 359 30.07 -27.94 -3.41
C THR A 359 31.43 -27.45 -2.92
N LEU A 360 32.52 -28.12 -3.35
CA LEU A 360 33.88 -27.74 -2.92
C LEU A 360 34.48 -26.60 -3.74
N PHE A 361 34.16 -26.52 -5.05
CA PHE A 361 34.68 -25.49 -5.94
C PHE A 361 33.60 -25.07 -6.94
N ASP A 362 33.38 -23.74 -7.08
CA ASP A 362 32.38 -23.14 -7.96
C ASP A 362 32.88 -21.86 -8.65
N ALA A 363 34.17 -21.63 -8.69
CA ALA A 363 34.80 -20.45 -9.29
C ALA A 363 34.28 -19.11 -8.74
N GLY A 364 33.88 -19.06 -7.46
CA GLY A 364 33.44 -17.84 -6.78
C GLY A 364 31.92 -17.52 -6.94
N ARG A 365 31.13 -18.43 -7.53
CA ARG A 365 29.68 -18.19 -7.74
C ARG A 365 28.94 -17.91 -6.43
N ARG A 366 29.21 -18.69 -5.34
CA ARG A 366 28.55 -18.46 -4.03
C ARG A 366 28.97 -17.15 -3.40
N SER A 367 30.26 -16.75 -3.54
CA SER A 367 30.71 -15.43 -3.05
C SER A 367 29.97 -14.29 -3.74
N ALA A 368 29.94 -14.32 -5.08
CA ALA A 368 29.22 -13.31 -5.85
C ALA A 368 27.71 -13.27 -5.53
N GLU A 369 27.09 -14.41 -5.21
CA GLU A 369 25.69 -14.47 -4.80
C GLU A 369 25.49 -13.83 -3.41
N VAL A 370 26.38 -14.06 -2.45
CA VAL A 370 26.32 -13.36 -1.14
C VAL A 370 26.52 -11.88 -1.33
N ASP A 371 27.52 -11.42 -2.10
CA ASP A 371 27.78 -10.00 -2.38
C ASP A 371 26.53 -9.36 -3.03
N ARG A 372 25.88 -10.06 -3.96
CA ARG A 372 24.63 -9.61 -4.59
C ARG A 372 23.49 -9.44 -3.58
N ILE A 373 23.28 -10.37 -2.68
CA ILE A 373 22.22 -10.29 -1.66
C ILE A 373 22.52 -9.22 -0.62
N GLU A 374 23.79 -9.04 -0.21
CA GLU A 374 24.22 -7.96 0.68
C GLU A 374 23.97 -6.58 0.01
N ALA A 375 24.25 -6.43 -1.28
CA ALA A 375 23.92 -5.21 -2.01
C ALA A 375 22.39 -4.95 -2.10
N VAL A 376 21.57 -5.99 -2.22
CA VAL A 376 20.10 -5.88 -2.15
C VAL A 376 19.66 -5.42 -0.75
N TYR A 377 20.27 -5.93 0.31
CA TYR A 377 20.01 -5.44 1.66
C TYR A 377 20.35 -3.96 1.81
N ASP A 378 21.52 -3.52 1.36
CA ASP A 378 21.93 -2.11 1.39
C ASP A 378 20.96 -1.22 0.60
N GLN A 379 20.51 -1.69 -0.57
CA GLN A 379 19.48 -1.00 -1.37
C GLN A 379 18.18 -0.83 -0.58
N THR A 380 17.70 -1.88 0.09
CA THR A 380 16.44 -1.80 0.86
C THR A 380 16.57 -0.90 2.08
N VAL A 381 17.73 -0.87 2.73
CA VAL A 381 18.03 0.09 3.84
C VAL A 381 18.00 1.53 3.33
N ALA A 382 18.60 1.80 2.19
CA ALA A 382 18.59 3.15 1.59
C ALA A 382 17.15 3.57 1.21
N GLN A 383 16.37 2.65 0.64
CA GLN A 383 14.96 2.90 0.29
C GLN A 383 14.10 3.18 1.52
N TYR A 384 14.26 2.42 2.60
CA TYR A 384 13.57 2.68 3.87
C TYR A 384 13.87 4.09 4.41
N ARG A 385 15.17 4.46 4.43
CA ARG A 385 15.58 5.81 4.87
C ARG A 385 14.94 6.90 4.01
N GLN A 386 14.90 6.68 2.69
CA GLN A 386 14.27 7.64 1.76
C GLN A 386 12.76 7.73 2.00
N THR A 387 12.07 6.62 2.24
CA THR A 387 10.62 6.61 2.56
C THR A 387 10.34 7.41 3.84
N VAL A 388 11.18 7.25 4.88
CA VAL A 388 11.05 8.03 6.12
C VAL A 388 11.28 9.52 5.88
N LEU A 389 12.31 9.91 5.11
CA LEU A 389 12.58 11.31 4.77
C LEU A 389 11.43 11.94 3.96
N ASN A 390 10.87 11.19 3.00
CA ASN A 390 9.71 11.64 2.24
C ASN A 390 8.50 11.87 3.16
N GLY A 391 8.27 10.96 4.13
CA GLY A 391 7.20 11.12 5.11
C GLY A 391 7.35 12.40 5.96
N PHE A 392 8.56 12.72 6.41
CA PHE A 392 8.81 13.98 7.11
C PHE A 392 8.58 15.19 6.20
N GLN A 393 9.07 15.14 4.97
CA GLN A 393 8.87 16.22 3.99
C GLN A 393 7.39 16.48 3.71
N GLU A 394 6.59 15.43 3.52
CA GLU A 394 5.15 15.54 3.26
C GLU A 394 4.43 16.25 4.40
N VAL A 395 4.67 15.82 5.65
CA VAL A 395 4.03 16.44 6.82
C VAL A 395 4.44 17.90 6.96
N GLU A 396 5.74 18.23 6.86
CA GLU A 396 6.22 19.61 6.91
C GLU A 396 5.57 20.48 5.83
N ASN A 397 5.51 19.98 4.58
CA ASN A 397 4.92 20.72 3.47
C ASN A 397 3.43 21.03 3.72
N TYR A 398 2.65 20.02 4.15
CA TYR A 398 1.22 20.22 4.37
C TYR A 398 0.90 21.08 5.60
N MET A 399 1.75 21.04 6.62
CA MET A 399 1.64 21.94 7.78
C MET A 399 1.85 23.39 7.37
N VAL A 400 2.94 23.69 6.64
CA VAL A 400 3.21 25.04 6.10
C VAL A 400 2.07 25.48 5.19
N GLN A 401 1.63 24.59 4.30
CA GLN A 401 0.56 24.88 3.34
C GLN A 401 -0.76 25.25 4.03
N LEU A 402 -1.18 24.52 5.06
CA LEU A 402 -2.39 24.83 5.82
C LEU A 402 -2.28 26.18 6.54
N LYS A 403 -1.13 26.47 7.17
CA LYS A 403 -0.91 27.75 7.82
C LYS A 403 -0.98 28.92 6.85
N VAL A 404 -0.30 28.82 5.70
CA VAL A 404 -0.31 29.87 4.66
C VAL A 404 -1.71 30.08 4.10
N TYR A 405 -2.45 29.00 3.83
CA TYR A 405 -3.83 29.12 3.35
C TYR A 405 -4.81 29.67 4.39
N GLU A 406 -4.56 29.49 5.68
CA GLU A 406 -5.34 30.11 6.73
C GLU A 406 -5.15 31.64 6.75
N GLU A 407 -3.89 32.10 6.67
CA GLU A 407 -3.55 33.52 6.56
C GLU A 407 -4.13 34.13 5.26
N GLU A 408 -3.95 33.43 4.12
CA GLU A 408 -4.50 33.85 2.83
C GLU A 408 -6.03 33.95 2.85
N ALA A 409 -6.72 32.99 3.47
CA ALA A 409 -8.18 32.98 3.56
C ALA A 409 -8.70 34.24 4.25
N THR A 410 -8.05 34.72 5.31
CA THR A 410 -8.40 35.95 6.02
C THR A 410 -8.28 37.17 5.10
N VAL A 411 -7.14 37.31 4.43
CA VAL A 411 -6.89 38.46 3.52
C VAL A 411 -7.83 38.43 2.30
N ARG A 412 -8.11 37.23 1.75
CA ARG A 412 -9.06 37.05 0.65
C ARG A 412 -10.49 37.41 1.05
N GLN A 413 -10.89 37.08 2.28
CA GLN A 413 -12.22 37.45 2.79
C GLN A 413 -12.35 38.98 2.94
N GLU A 414 -11.33 39.64 3.50
CA GLU A 414 -11.31 41.11 3.61
C GLU A 414 -11.37 41.77 2.22
N ALA A 415 -10.62 41.24 1.23
CA ALA A 415 -10.68 41.74 -0.15
C ALA A 415 -12.06 41.53 -0.79
N LEU A 416 -12.72 40.42 -0.53
CA LEU A 416 -14.07 40.12 -0.99
C LEU A 416 -15.07 41.13 -0.38
N ASP A 417 -15.00 41.39 0.92
CA ASP A 417 -15.91 42.30 1.61
C ASP A 417 -15.76 43.73 1.06
N ALA A 418 -14.52 44.18 0.82
CA ALA A 418 -14.24 45.46 0.17
C ALA A 418 -14.76 45.52 -1.29
N ALA A 419 -14.60 44.45 -2.05
CA ALA A 419 -15.09 44.37 -3.43
C ALA A 419 -16.62 44.38 -3.51
N ARG A 420 -17.31 43.68 -2.59
CA ARG A 420 -18.79 43.71 -2.48
C ARG A 420 -19.33 45.11 -2.12
N GLU A 421 -18.66 45.77 -1.20
CA GLU A 421 -19.06 47.17 -0.85
C GLU A 421 -18.82 48.12 -2.04
N SER A 422 -17.69 48.01 -2.73
CA SER A 422 -17.42 48.76 -3.97
C SER A 422 -18.50 48.51 -5.02
N LEU A 423 -18.87 47.26 -5.25
CA LEU A 423 -19.93 46.88 -6.18
C LEU A 423 -21.28 47.48 -5.80
N ARG A 424 -21.63 47.46 -4.51
CA ARG A 424 -22.87 48.07 -4.00
C ARG A 424 -22.92 49.57 -4.26
N LEU A 425 -21.86 50.29 -3.90
CA LEU A 425 -21.76 51.73 -4.06
C LEU A 425 -21.79 52.15 -5.54
N THR A 426 -20.94 51.52 -6.38
CA THR A 426 -20.85 51.80 -7.81
C THR A 426 -22.18 51.50 -8.53
N SER A 427 -22.84 50.38 -8.18
CA SER A 427 -24.16 50.06 -8.73
C SER A 427 -25.24 51.12 -8.40
N ASN A 428 -25.18 51.72 -7.21
CA ASN A 428 -26.09 52.79 -6.84
C ASN A 428 -25.82 54.11 -7.62
N GLN A 429 -24.53 54.44 -7.84
CA GLN A 429 -24.13 55.60 -8.64
C GLN A 429 -24.58 55.47 -10.11
N TYR A 430 -24.42 54.25 -10.67
CA TYR A 430 -24.91 53.97 -12.02
C TYR A 430 -26.42 54.06 -12.14
N LYS A 431 -27.19 53.52 -11.19
CA LYS A 431 -28.66 53.70 -11.14
C LYS A 431 -29.09 55.16 -11.05
N ALA A 432 -28.28 55.98 -10.39
CA ALA A 432 -28.49 57.41 -10.29
C ALA A 432 -28.03 58.19 -11.55
N GLY A 433 -27.45 57.54 -12.54
CA GLY A 433 -26.96 58.19 -13.78
C GLY A 433 -25.66 58.97 -13.62
N VAL A 434 -24.92 58.80 -12.52
CA VAL A 434 -23.68 59.54 -12.20
C VAL A 434 -22.46 59.03 -12.93
N ILE A 435 -22.41 57.71 -13.19
CA ILE A 435 -21.27 57.01 -13.81
C ILE A 435 -21.70 56.15 -15.00
N GLY A 436 -20.72 55.77 -15.83
CA GLY A 436 -20.92 54.88 -16.98
C GLY A 436 -21.05 53.41 -16.61
N TYR A 437 -21.55 52.57 -17.53
CA TYR A 437 -21.72 51.15 -17.32
C TYR A 437 -20.37 50.42 -17.20
N LEU A 438 -19.29 50.91 -17.82
CA LEU A 438 -17.96 50.35 -17.75
C LEU A 438 -17.46 50.26 -16.29
N ASP A 439 -17.75 51.26 -15.47
CA ASP A 439 -17.37 51.24 -14.06
C ASP A 439 -18.08 50.12 -13.30
N VAL A 440 -19.36 49.85 -13.62
CA VAL A 440 -20.10 48.72 -13.04
C VAL A 440 -19.51 47.39 -13.46
N VAL A 441 -19.18 47.20 -14.75
CA VAL A 441 -18.54 45.96 -15.25
C VAL A 441 -17.23 45.67 -14.53
N ASN A 442 -16.40 46.70 -14.33
CA ASN A 442 -15.11 46.54 -13.65
C ASN A 442 -15.26 46.02 -12.21
N VAL A 443 -16.17 46.65 -11.42
CA VAL A 443 -16.39 46.23 -10.03
C VAL A 443 -17.14 44.91 -9.92
N GLN A 444 -18.03 44.58 -10.86
CA GLN A 444 -18.69 43.28 -10.95
C GLN A 444 -17.69 42.15 -11.20
N THR A 445 -16.78 42.37 -12.17
CA THR A 445 -15.71 41.37 -12.49
C THR A 445 -14.78 41.22 -11.30
N THR A 446 -14.39 42.29 -10.62
CA THR A 446 -13.56 42.26 -9.42
C THR A 446 -14.24 41.49 -8.27
N ALA A 447 -15.52 41.75 -8.01
CA ALA A 447 -16.27 41.08 -6.96
C ALA A 447 -16.38 39.55 -7.26
N LEU A 448 -16.76 39.16 -8.48
CA LEU A 448 -16.85 37.78 -8.88
C LEU A 448 -15.47 37.06 -8.77
N SER A 449 -14.39 37.72 -9.21
CA SER A 449 -13.04 37.20 -9.09
C SER A 449 -12.63 36.95 -7.62
N ASN A 450 -12.96 37.83 -6.71
CA ASN A 450 -12.68 37.66 -5.27
C ASN A 450 -13.56 36.57 -4.66
N GLU A 451 -14.85 36.46 -5.04
CA GLU A 451 -15.71 35.35 -4.59
C GLU A 451 -15.17 33.99 -5.02
N ARG A 452 -14.75 33.85 -6.28
CA ARG A 452 -14.09 32.62 -6.77
C ARG A 452 -12.76 32.34 -6.04
N SER A 453 -11.97 33.38 -5.74
CA SER A 453 -10.70 33.24 -5.01
C SER A 453 -10.90 32.73 -3.59
N VAL A 454 -11.92 33.17 -2.87
CA VAL A 454 -12.26 32.66 -1.53
C VAL A 454 -12.61 31.16 -1.60
N LEU A 455 -13.42 30.74 -2.58
CA LEU A 455 -13.78 29.34 -2.77
C LEU A 455 -12.55 28.47 -3.16
N ASN A 456 -11.65 29.01 -3.99
CA ASN A 456 -10.42 28.31 -4.36
C ASN A 456 -9.48 28.11 -3.16
N VAL A 457 -9.33 29.11 -2.29
CA VAL A 457 -8.53 28.98 -1.06
C VAL A 457 -9.19 27.98 -0.11
N LEU A 458 -10.52 27.99 0.03
CA LEU A 458 -11.22 26.97 0.82
C LEU A 458 -10.98 25.56 0.28
N GLN A 459 -11.05 25.36 -1.04
CA GLN A 459 -10.72 24.09 -1.69
C GLN A 459 -9.29 23.65 -1.36
N SER A 460 -8.33 24.56 -1.50
CA SER A 460 -6.90 24.27 -1.21
C SER A 460 -6.70 23.89 0.25
N ARG A 461 -7.37 24.55 1.21
CA ARG A 461 -7.34 24.21 2.64
C ARG A 461 -7.90 22.82 2.90
N LEU A 462 -9.03 22.49 2.32
CA LEU A 462 -9.65 21.17 2.45
C LEU A 462 -8.75 20.07 1.90
N ILE A 463 -8.17 20.25 0.72
CA ILE A 463 -7.22 19.30 0.13
C ILE A 463 -5.98 19.13 1.01
N ALA A 464 -5.37 20.22 1.45
CA ALA A 464 -4.19 20.17 2.31
C ALA A 464 -4.48 19.47 3.66
N SER A 465 -5.71 19.62 4.19
CA SER A 465 -6.13 18.91 5.40
C SER A 465 -6.20 17.41 5.21
N VAL A 466 -6.74 16.93 4.09
CA VAL A 466 -6.77 15.50 3.72
C VAL A 466 -5.35 14.95 3.59
N GLN A 467 -4.51 15.68 2.87
CA GLN A 467 -3.11 15.29 2.63
C GLN A 467 -2.31 15.23 3.92
N LEU A 468 -2.51 16.17 4.86
CA LEU A 468 -1.86 16.12 6.16
C LEU A 468 -2.29 14.89 6.98
N ILE A 469 -3.59 14.60 7.04
CA ILE A 469 -4.11 13.42 7.75
C ILE A 469 -3.53 12.14 7.13
N ALA A 470 -3.52 12.02 5.81
CA ALA A 470 -2.95 10.89 5.10
C ALA A 470 -1.43 10.75 5.35
N ALA A 471 -0.68 11.87 5.30
CA ALA A 471 0.77 11.90 5.57
C ALA A 471 1.10 11.50 7.02
N MET A 472 0.19 11.71 7.96
CA MET A 472 0.32 11.23 9.34
C MET A 472 -0.09 9.76 9.54
N GLY A 473 -0.47 9.05 8.46
CA GLY A 473 -0.81 7.64 8.47
C GLY A 473 -2.30 7.32 8.57
N GLY A 474 -3.21 8.31 8.49
CA GLY A 474 -4.66 8.11 8.37
C GLY A 474 -5.29 7.23 9.47
N GLY A 475 -4.68 7.13 10.65
CA GLY A 475 -5.18 6.29 11.76
C GLY A 475 -4.76 4.82 11.71
N TRP A 476 -3.90 4.40 10.79
CA TRP A 476 -3.31 3.05 10.79
C TRP A 476 -2.35 2.85 11.99
N ASP A 477 -2.29 1.62 12.51
CA ASP A 477 -1.40 1.23 13.62
C ASP A 477 -0.69 -0.07 13.28
N ALA A 478 0.64 -0.03 13.22
CA ALA A 478 1.50 -1.18 12.94
C ALA A 478 1.27 -2.37 13.91
N ARG A 479 0.90 -2.09 15.15
CA ARG A 479 0.71 -3.14 16.18
C ARG A 479 -0.56 -3.96 15.96
N SER A 480 -1.60 -3.37 15.39
CA SER A 480 -2.88 -4.05 15.13
C SER A 480 -2.95 -4.64 13.72
N GLY A 481 -2.21 -4.08 12.75
CA GLY A 481 -2.30 -4.43 11.34
C GLY A 481 -1.43 -5.59 10.87
N LEU A 482 -0.30 -5.87 11.56
CA LEU A 482 0.71 -6.83 11.08
C LEU A 482 0.60 -8.24 11.70
N GLN A 483 -0.44 -8.52 12.49
CA GLN A 483 -0.67 -9.88 12.99
C GLN A 483 -1.26 -10.75 11.87
N ILE A 484 -0.43 -11.61 11.31
CA ILE A 484 -0.89 -12.68 10.42
C ILE A 484 -1.67 -13.66 11.31
N LYS A 485 -3.01 -13.61 11.28
CA LYS A 485 -3.82 -14.68 11.89
C LYS A 485 -3.50 -15.97 11.15
N GLU A 486 -3.01 -16.97 11.91
CA GLU A 486 -2.65 -18.31 11.44
C GLU A 486 -3.81 -19.05 10.77
#